data_b5d5eaeab299a18e2c4adefc821c8f10
#
_entry.id   b5d5eaeab299a18e2c4adefc821c8f10
#
_cell.length_a   1.000
_cell.length_b   1.000
_cell.length_c   1.000
_cell.angle_alpha   90.00
_cell.angle_beta   90.00
_cell.angle_gamma   90.00
#
_symmetry.space_group_name_H-M   'P 1'
#
loop_
_entity.id
_entity.type
_entity.pdbx_description
1 polymer ?
#
loop_
_entity_poly.entity_id
_entity_poly.type
_entity_poly.pdbx_seq_one_letter_code
_entity_poly.pdbx_strand_id
1 'polypeptide(L)'
;NSFRTSHYPYSEEMMRLCDREGIVVIDETPAVGLMGSFTFDVSILEKFMNQEEVDDGTWGLMKTSEAHEQVIRELIKRDKNHACVVMWSIANEAATYSKGAYEYFKPLFDLARELDPQTRPCTNINIMMSTPKTDKCAELSDVIALNRYYGWYIQTGDLAGAEMATRAELLEWQEKYPDKPIMYTEYGADTIGGFHSAYGEPFSEEYQEDYYMMNSKVFDEIPNFIGEQLWNFADFQTKFGINRVQGNKKGIFNRAREPKMV
;
A
#
# COMPACT_ATOMS: atom_id res chain seq x y z
N ASN A 1 2.22 2.22 16.62
CA ASN A 1 0.91 2.67 17.12
C ASN A 1 -0.25 2.37 16.14
N SER A 2 0.03 1.97 14.89
CA SER A 2 -0.99 1.58 13.90
C SER A 2 -0.51 0.44 13.01
N PHE A 3 -1.45 -0.27 12.40
CA PHE A 3 -1.19 -1.21 11.30
C PHE A 3 -2.42 -1.33 10.40
N ARG A 4 -2.21 -1.93 9.23
CA ARG A 4 -3.26 -2.35 8.30
C ARG A 4 -3.40 -3.87 8.34
N THR A 5 -4.64 -4.38 8.29
CA THR A 5 -4.91 -5.82 8.28
C THR A 5 -4.58 -6.44 6.90
N SER A 6 -3.36 -6.23 6.41
CA SER A 6 -2.91 -6.68 5.09
C SER A 6 -2.95 -8.19 4.93
N HIS A 7 -3.65 -8.74 4.02
CA HIS A 7 -4.59 -8.24 3.02
C HIS A 7 -5.94 -8.96 3.18
N TYR A 8 -6.44 -9.06 4.38
CA TYR A 8 -7.66 -9.76 4.76
C TYR A 8 -8.03 -9.43 6.21
N PRO A 9 -9.28 -9.61 6.62
CA PRO A 9 -9.69 -9.38 8.00
C PRO A 9 -8.88 -10.23 8.98
N TYR A 10 -8.32 -9.60 10.01
CA TYR A 10 -7.63 -10.31 11.09
C TYR A 10 -8.65 -10.92 12.08
N SER A 11 -8.18 -11.70 13.05
CA SER A 11 -9.07 -12.34 14.01
C SER A 11 -9.75 -11.32 14.93
N GLU A 12 -10.96 -11.63 15.42
CA GLU A 12 -11.65 -10.76 16.38
C GLU A 12 -10.86 -10.62 17.69
N GLU A 13 -10.04 -11.62 18.07
CA GLU A 13 -9.11 -11.53 19.18
C GLU A 13 -8.09 -10.43 18.99
N MET A 14 -7.54 -10.31 17.77
CA MET A 14 -6.60 -9.25 17.41
C MET A 14 -7.29 -7.88 17.49
N MET A 15 -8.50 -7.76 16.96
CA MET A 15 -9.24 -6.50 17.00
C MET A 15 -9.56 -6.07 18.45
N ARG A 16 -9.99 -7.01 19.30
CA ARG A 16 -10.19 -6.74 20.73
C ARG A 16 -8.89 -6.37 21.46
N LEU A 17 -7.77 -6.97 21.06
CA LEU A 17 -6.47 -6.61 21.61
C LEU A 17 -6.09 -5.18 21.20
N CYS A 18 -6.30 -4.79 19.95
CA CYS A 18 -6.06 -3.43 19.47
C CYS A 18 -6.91 -2.40 20.20
N ASP A 19 -8.20 -2.69 20.44
CA ASP A 19 -9.08 -1.83 21.25
C ASP A 19 -8.51 -1.61 22.65
N ARG A 20 -8.01 -2.66 23.28
CA ARG A 20 -7.47 -2.60 24.65
C ARG A 20 -6.14 -1.87 24.73
N GLU A 21 -5.25 -2.11 23.77
CA GLU A 21 -3.89 -1.56 23.78
C GLU A 21 -3.81 -0.15 23.12
N GLY A 22 -4.91 0.33 22.53
CA GLY A 22 -4.95 1.63 21.86
C GLY A 22 -4.18 1.66 20.53
N ILE A 23 -4.12 0.53 19.81
CA ILE A 23 -3.49 0.43 18.49
C ILE A 23 -4.56 0.71 17.45
N VAL A 24 -4.37 1.70 16.60
CA VAL A 24 -5.32 2.03 15.52
C VAL A 24 -5.12 1.15 14.30
N VAL A 25 -6.22 0.80 13.64
CA VAL A 25 -6.25 -0.18 12.57
C VAL A 25 -6.90 0.39 11.32
N ILE A 26 -6.23 0.21 10.19
CA ILE A 26 -6.85 0.29 8.85
C ILE A 26 -7.33 -1.11 8.53
N ASP A 27 -8.64 -1.31 8.47
CA ASP A 27 -9.23 -2.64 8.28
C ASP A 27 -9.52 -2.88 6.80
N GLU A 28 -8.95 -3.97 6.25
CA GLU A 28 -8.87 -4.19 4.81
C GLU A 28 -9.67 -5.40 4.35
N THR A 29 -10.36 -5.23 3.24
CA THR A 29 -11.04 -6.34 2.55
C THR A 29 -10.03 -7.28 1.89
N PRO A 30 -10.38 -8.57 1.66
CA PRO A 30 -9.49 -9.52 1.00
C PRO A 30 -9.43 -9.34 -0.53
N ALA A 31 -9.51 -8.11 -1.01
CA ALA A 31 -9.41 -7.75 -2.42
C ALA A 31 -8.00 -7.30 -2.77
N VAL A 32 -7.16 -8.23 -3.21
CA VAL A 32 -5.72 -8.03 -3.43
C VAL A 32 -5.36 -8.21 -4.90
N GLY A 33 -4.63 -7.24 -5.47
CA GLY A 33 -4.04 -7.36 -6.79
C GLY A 33 -5.07 -7.67 -7.90
N LEU A 34 -6.23 -7.02 -7.86
CA LEU A 34 -7.23 -7.15 -8.90
C LEU A 34 -6.71 -6.54 -10.20
N MET A 35 -6.07 -7.37 -11.03
CA MET A 35 -5.51 -6.98 -12.33
C MET A 35 -5.56 -8.17 -13.29
N GLY A 36 -5.80 -7.89 -14.58
CA GLY A 36 -6.07 -8.92 -15.59
C GLY A 36 -4.85 -9.74 -15.99
N SER A 37 -3.69 -9.11 -16.07
CA SER A 37 -2.44 -9.78 -16.37
C SER A 37 -1.27 -9.04 -15.72
N PHE A 38 -0.43 -9.75 -15.02
CA PHE A 38 0.87 -9.27 -14.53
C PHE A 38 1.97 -9.52 -15.57
N THR A 39 1.63 -9.55 -16.85
CA THR A 39 2.65 -9.52 -17.90
C THR A 39 3.14 -8.08 -18.01
N PHE A 40 4.42 -7.88 -17.75
CA PHE A 40 5.14 -6.67 -18.15
C PHE A 40 5.08 -6.60 -19.69
N ASP A 41 3.96 -6.11 -20.19
CA ASP A 41 3.84 -5.78 -21.61
C ASP A 41 4.51 -4.43 -21.80
N VAL A 42 5.56 -4.42 -22.60
CA VAL A 42 6.30 -3.20 -22.96
C VAL A 42 5.36 -2.11 -23.48
N SER A 43 4.29 -2.50 -24.18
CA SER A 43 3.27 -1.56 -24.68
C SER A 43 2.49 -0.85 -23.57
N ILE A 44 2.25 -1.52 -22.45
CA ILE A 44 1.63 -0.90 -21.26
C ILE A 44 2.60 0.09 -20.63
N LEU A 45 3.88 -0.29 -20.52
CA LEU A 45 4.91 0.61 -19.98
C LEU A 45 5.08 1.86 -20.87
N GLU A 46 5.08 1.71 -22.20
CA GLU A 46 5.12 2.83 -23.14
C GLU A 46 3.92 3.78 -22.96
N LYS A 47 2.71 3.24 -22.80
CA LYS A 47 1.51 4.06 -22.51
C LYS A 47 1.65 4.83 -21.21
N PHE A 48 2.17 4.20 -20.14
CA PHE A 48 2.46 4.91 -18.89
C PHE A 48 3.44 6.05 -19.09
N MET A 49 4.54 5.81 -19.80
CA MET A 49 5.55 6.83 -20.09
C MET A 49 4.99 7.97 -20.92
N ASN A 50 4.12 7.67 -21.89
CA ASN A 50 3.47 8.64 -22.76
C ASN A 50 2.23 9.30 -22.14
N GLN A 51 1.83 8.93 -20.92
CA GLN A 51 0.63 9.40 -20.26
C GLN A 51 -0.67 9.10 -21.03
N GLU A 52 -0.67 8.03 -21.80
CA GLU A 52 -1.86 7.55 -22.52
C GLU A 52 -2.79 6.77 -21.60
N GLU A 53 -4.08 6.70 -21.97
CA GLU A 53 -5.03 5.88 -21.22
C GLU A 53 -4.66 4.41 -21.33
N VAL A 54 -4.51 3.75 -20.18
CA VAL A 54 -4.25 2.33 -20.11
C VAL A 54 -5.58 1.58 -20.03
N ASP A 55 -5.79 0.68 -21.00
CA ASP A 55 -6.86 -0.31 -20.96
C ASP A 55 -6.20 -1.70 -21.12
N ASP A 56 -5.97 -2.36 -19.99
CA ASP A 56 -5.40 -3.72 -19.96
C ASP A 56 -6.49 -4.81 -19.92
N GLY A 57 -7.74 -4.43 -20.11
CA GLY A 57 -8.89 -5.32 -20.09
C GLY A 57 -9.29 -5.83 -18.69
N THR A 58 -8.60 -5.42 -17.65
CA THR A 58 -8.84 -5.92 -16.27
C THR A 58 -10.32 -5.88 -15.91
N TRP A 59 -10.95 -4.72 -15.99
CA TRP A 59 -12.31 -4.51 -15.47
C TRP A 59 -13.41 -5.13 -16.36
N GLY A 60 -13.09 -5.41 -17.62
CA GLY A 60 -13.96 -6.22 -18.51
C GLY A 60 -13.95 -7.71 -18.17
N LEU A 61 -12.83 -8.20 -17.63
CA LEU A 61 -12.63 -9.61 -17.29
C LEU A 61 -13.00 -9.92 -15.84
N MET A 62 -12.85 -8.97 -14.91
CA MET A 62 -13.17 -9.17 -13.51
C MET A 62 -14.68 -9.37 -13.30
N LYS A 63 -15.04 -10.50 -12.69
CA LYS A 63 -16.41 -10.87 -12.36
C LYS A 63 -16.57 -11.02 -10.84
N THR A 64 -15.90 -10.15 -10.10
CA THR A 64 -15.78 -10.23 -8.63
C THR A 64 -16.63 -9.19 -7.90
N SER A 65 -17.38 -8.33 -8.58
CA SER A 65 -18.10 -7.22 -7.96
C SER A 65 -19.06 -7.66 -6.86
N GLU A 66 -19.90 -8.67 -7.10
CA GLU A 66 -20.83 -9.19 -6.10
C GLU A 66 -20.11 -9.77 -4.87
N ALA A 67 -19.03 -10.53 -5.09
CA ALA A 67 -18.22 -11.07 -4.01
C ALA A 67 -17.53 -9.95 -3.24
N HIS A 68 -17.07 -8.90 -3.92
CA HIS A 68 -16.43 -7.75 -3.30
C HIS A 68 -17.43 -6.93 -2.46
N GLU A 69 -18.64 -6.71 -2.94
CA GLU A 69 -19.72 -6.12 -2.14
C GLU A 69 -20.00 -6.96 -0.88
N GLN A 70 -20.07 -8.29 -1.03
CA GLN A 70 -20.34 -9.18 0.09
C GLN A 70 -19.26 -9.09 1.16
N VAL A 71 -17.97 -9.09 0.79
CA VAL A 71 -16.89 -9.00 1.79
C VAL A 71 -16.86 -7.64 2.49
N ILE A 72 -17.21 -6.54 1.81
CA ILE A 72 -17.38 -5.23 2.45
C ILE A 72 -18.51 -5.26 3.49
N ARG A 73 -19.66 -5.86 3.15
CA ARG A 73 -20.77 -5.99 4.09
C ARG A 73 -20.42 -6.80 5.31
N GLU A 74 -19.70 -7.90 5.12
CA GLU A 74 -19.28 -8.78 6.21
C GLU A 74 -18.22 -8.11 7.10
N LEU A 75 -17.21 -7.47 6.52
CA LEU A 75 -16.17 -6.76 7.25
C LEU A 75 -16.75 -5.65 8.13
N ILE A 76 -17.51 -4.73 7.53
CA ILE A 76 -18.07 -3.61 8.28
C ILE A 76 -19.09 -4.09 9.32
N LYS A 77 -19.93 -5.09 8.99
CA LYS A 77 -20.85 -5.68 9.96
C LYS A 77 -20.14 -6.24 11.18
N ARG A 78 -18.99 -6.90 10.99
CA ARG A 78 -18.21 -7.50 12.05
C ARG A 78 -17.49 -6.44 12.89
N ASP A 79 -16.80 -5.51 12.24
CA ASP A 79 -15.76 -4.69 12.89
C ASP A 79 -16.16 -3.23 13.15
N LYS A 80 -17.30 -2.77 12.68
CA LYS A 80 -17.73 -1.36 12.87
C LYS A 80 -17.84 -0.90 14.32
N ASN A 81 -17.94 -1.81 15.28
CA ASN A 81 -18.03 -1.49 16.72
C ASN A 81 -16.66 -1.53 17.42
N HIS A 82 -15.58 -1.86 16.72
CA HIS A 82 -14.22 -1.78 17.27
C HIS A 82 -13.72 -0.34 17.21
N ALA A 83 -13.35 0.19 18.38
CA ALA A 83 -12.82 1.55 18.49
C ALA A 83 -11.46 1.73 17.82
N CYS A 84 -10.70 0.64 17.68
CA CYS A 84 -9.41 0.63 17.01
C CYS A 84 -9.52 0.86 15.49
N VAL A 85 -10.64 0.52 14.85
CA VAL A 85 -10.83 0.72 13.42
C VAL A 85 -11.06 2.20 13.13
N VAL A 86 -10.11 2.81 12.41
CA VAL A 86 -10.16 4.24 12.08
C VAL A 86 -10.39 4.50 10.60
N MET A 87 -10.22 3.49 9.75
CA MET A 87 -10.35 3.61 8.29
C MET A 87 -10.66 2.25 7.68
N TRP A 88 -11.42 2.26 6.57
CA TRP A 88 -11.69 1.09 5.74
C TRP A 88 -10.82 1.12 4.49
N SER A 89 -10.12 0.01 4.21
CA SER A 89 -9.41 -0.20 2.95
C SER A 89 -10.24 -1.11 2.04
N ILE A 90 -10.65 -0.58 0.89
CA ILE A 90 -11.56 -1.26 -0.05
C ILE A 90 -10.83 -2.31 -0.89
N ALA A 91 -9.57 -2.08 -1.22
CA ALA A 91 -8.73 -3.03 -1.96
C ALA A 91 -7.24 -2.67 -1.80
N ASN A 92 -6.37 -3.66 -2.02
CA ASN A 92 -4.93 -3.48 -2.10
C ASN A 92 -4.42 -3.72 -3.52
N GLU A 93 -3.66 -2.75 -4.06
CA GLU A 93 -2.91 -2.87 -5.31
C GLU A 93 -3.73 -3.36 -6.51
N ALA A 94 -4.96 -2.89 -6.63
CA ALA A 94 -5.78 -3.13 -7.80
C ALA A 94 -5.34 -2.25 -8.98
N ALA A 95 -5.71 -2.63 -10.22
CA ALA A 95 -5.42 -1.87 -11.44
C ALA A 95 -6.27 -0.59 -11.53
N THR A 96 -6.11 0.31 -10.54
CA THR A 96 -6.85 1.59 -10.51
C THR A 96 -6.40 2.58 -11.59
N TYR A 97 -5.29 2.29 -12.25
CA TYR A 97 -4.80 3.00 -13.42
C TYR A 97 -5.53 2.62 -14.71
N SER A 98 -6.21 1.46 -14.74
CA SER A 98 -6.85 0.93 -15.95
C SER A 98 -8.25 1.48 -16.14
N LYS A 99 -8.65 1.61 -17.39
CA LYS A 99 -9.99 2.01 -17.80
C LYS A 99 -11.05 1.08 -17.22
N GLY A 100 -12.14 1.65 -16.69
CA GLY A 100 -13.22 0.92 -16.02
C GLY A 100 -13.03 0.76 -14.51
N ALA A 101 -11.89 1.17 -13.96
CA ALA A 101 -11.63 1.09 -12.54
C ALA A 101 -12.63 1.94 -11.72
N TYR A 102 -12.90 3.15 -12.16
CA TYR A 102 -13.83 4.05 -11.47
C TYR A 102 -15.23 3.44 -11.35
N GLU A 103 -15.75 2.91 -12.44
CA GLU A 103 -17.08 2.29 -12.52
C GLU A 103 -17.17 1.04 -11.62
N TYR A 104 -16.05 0.30 -11.47
CA TYR A 104 -15.98 -0.85 -10.58
C TYR A 104 -15.94 -0.41 -9.11
N PHE A 105 -15.11 0.57 -8.75
CA PHE A 105 -14.87 0.92 -7.35
C PHE A 105 -15.91 1.87 -6.76
N LYS A 106 -16.49 2.77 -7.55
CA LYS A 106 -17.45 3.76 -7.02
C LYS A 106 -18.59 3.14 -6.22
N PRO A 107 -19.32 2.10 -6.72
CA PRO A 107 -20.37 1.47 -5.94
C PRO A 107 -19.88 0.84 -4.63
N LEU A 108 -18.64 0.34 -4.60
CA LEU A 108 -18.05 -0.28 -3.42
C LEU A 108 -17.72 0.74 -2.34
N PHE A 109 -17.19 1.91 -2.72
CA PHE A 109 -16.99 3.04 -1.80
C PHE A 109 -18.31 3.58 -1.26
N ASP A 110 -19.31 3.75 -2.13
CA ASP A 110 -20.65 4.19 -1.71
C ASP A 110 -21.26 3.21 -0.71
N LEU A 111 -21.14 1.91 -0.97
CA LEU A 111 -21.61 0.84 -0.08
C LEU A 111 -20.90 0.88 1.27
N ALA A 112 -19.57 1.02 1.29
CA ALA A 112 -18.82 1.07 2.54
C ALA A 112 -19.26 2.25 3.41
N ARG A 113 -19.44 3.43 2.81
CA ARG A 113 -19.92 4.64 3.50
C ARG A 113 -21.36 4.49 4.01
N GLU A 114 -22.23 3.84 3.25
CA GLU A 114 -23.62 3.56 3.67
C GLU A 114 -23.68 2.63 4.89
N LEU A 115 -22.80 1.64 4.93
CA LEU A 115 -22.82 0.59 5.97
C LEU A 115 -22.16 1.03 7.29
N ASP A 116 -21.28 2.03 7.26
CA ASP A 116 -20.60 2.51 8.46
C ASP A 116 -21.32 3.71 9.10
N PRO A 117 -22.06 3.51 10.21
CA PRO A 117 -22.78 4.58 10.88
C PRO A 117 -21.85 5.63 11.51
N GLN A 118 -20.56 5.36 11.63
CA GLN A 118 -19.56 6.28 12.19
C GLN A 118 -18.86 7.10 11.11
N THR A 119 -19.18 6.86 9.83
CA THR A 119 -18.65 7.61 8.68
C THR A 119 -17.12 7.68 8.64
N ARG A 120 -16.45 6.57 8.97
CA ARG A 120 -15.00 6.48 8.90
C ARG A 120 -14.50 6.68 7.47
N PRO A 121 -13.31 7.25 7.31
CA PRO A 121 -12.67 7.37 6.00
C PRO A 121 -12.56 6.02 5.28
N CYS A 122 -12.73 6.07 3.96
CA CYS A 122 -12.51 4.94 3.08
C CYS A 122 -11.33 5.24 2.16
N THR A 123 -10.51 4.24 1.89
CA THR A 123 -9.37 4.35 0.97
C THR A 123 -9.25 3.13 0.08
N ASN A 124 -8.49 3.26 -0.98
CA ASN A 124 -7.95 2.18 -1.79
C ASN A 124 -6.42 2.29 -1.77
N ILE A 125 -5.74 1.18 -1.58
CA ILE A 125 -4.28 1.17 -1.50
C ILE A 125 -3.70 1.12 -2.91
N ASN A 126 -3.00 2.17 -3.30
CA ASN A 126 -2.52 2.37 -4.66
C ASN A 126 -1.21 1.64 -4.93
N ILE A 127 -1.22 0.80 -5.95
CA ILE A 127 0.01 0.19 -6.51
C ILE A 127 0.93 1.27 -7.11
N MET A 128 2.22 0.98 -7.27
CA MET A 128 3.19 1.91 -7.84
C MET A 128 2.82 2.46 -9.24
N MET A 129 2.04 1.72 -10.02
CA MET A 129 1.57 2.15 -11.35
C MET A 129 0.42 3.17 -11.28
N SER A 130 -0.27 3.25 -10.15
CA SER A 130 -1.34 4.23 -9.90
C SER A 130 -0.73 5.51 -9.34
N THR A 131 -0.26 6.36 -10.24
CA THR A 131 0.35 7.67 -9.97
C THR A 131 -0.69 8.80 -10.00
N PRO A 132 -0.36 10.03 -9.62
CA PRO A 132 -1.27 11.17 -9.77
C PRO A 132 -1.85 11.31 -11.18
N LYS A 133 -1.10 10.91 -12.21
CA LYS A 133 -1.52 11.03 -13.62
C LYS A 133 -2.38 9.87 -14.10
N THR A 134 -2.14 8.68 -13.61
CA THR A 134 -2.75 7.44 -14.14
C THR A 134 -3.92 6.95 -13.31
N ASP A 135 -3.95 7.20 -12.02
CA ASP A 135 -5.00 6.71 -11.12
C ASP A 135 -6.37 7.29 -11.44
N LYS A 136 -7.39 6.42 -11.46
CA LYS A 136 -8.78 6.76 -11.75
C LYS A 136 -9.68 6.76 -10.50
N CYS A 137 -9.17 6.28 -9.35
CA CYS A 137 -9.97 6.04 -8.16
C CYS A 137 -9.61 6.92 -6.96
N ALA A 138 -8.51 7.68 -7.03
CA ALA A 138 -8.07 8.52 -5.91
C ALA A 138 -9.10 9.57 -5.48
N GLU A 139 -9.96 10.02 -6.40
CA GLU A 139 -11.06 10.93 -6.05
C GLU A 139 -12.10 10.28 -5.14
N LEU A 140 -12.27 8.95 -5.18
CA LEU A 140 -13.17 8.19 -4.33
C LEU A 140 -12.63 8.03 -2.91
N SER A 141 -11.31 8.05 -2.73
CA SER A 141 -10.63 7.85 -1.44
C SER A 141 -10.68 9.13 -0.60
N ASP A 142 -10.91 8.98 0.69
CA ASP A 142 -10.85 10.09 1.66
C ASP A 142 -9.39 10.38 2.08
N VAL A 143 -8.53 9.35 2.04
CA VAL A 143 -7.09 9.41 2.26
C VAL A 143 -6.40 8.78 1.05
N ILE A 144 -5.35 9.40 0.54
CA ILE A 144 -4.52 8.83 -0.53
C ILE A 144 -3.50 7.90 0.12
N ALA A 145 -3.70 6.60 -0.04
CA ALA A 145 -2.87 5.55 0.55
C ALA A 145 -2.00 4.89 -0.51
N LEU A 146 -0.69 4.92 -0.32
CA LEU A 146 0.30 4.59 -1.35
C LEU A 146 1.21 3.45 -0.91
N ASN A 147 1.34 2.42 -1.76
CA ASN A 147 2.42 1.45 -1.69
C ASN A 147 3.54 1.91 -2.61
N ARG A 148 4.69 2.26 -2.06
CA ARG A 148 5.81 2.82 -2.83
C ARG A 148 7.14 2.21 -2.42
N TYR A 149 7.94 1.90 -3.45
CA TYR A 149 9.19 1.17 -3.27
C TYR A 149 10.33 1.81 -4.08
N TYR A 150 10.39 3.16 -4.15
CA TYR A 150 11.53 3.88 -4.67
C TYR A 150 12.77 3.58 -3.82
N GLY A 151 13.87 3.21 -4.46
CA GLY A 151 15.06 2.71 -3.79
C GLY A 151 15.07 1.19 -3.58
N TRP A 152 13.97 0.48 -3.96
CA TRP A 152 13.96 -0.98 -3.88
C TRP A 152 13.56 -1.66 -5.21
N TYR A 153 12.31 -1.56 -5.67
CA TYR A 153 11.93 -2.16 -6.96
C TYR A 153 12.36 -1.32 -8.16
N ILE A 154 12.47 -0.02 -7.97
CA ILE A 154 13.09 0.92 -8.91
C ILE A 154 14.14 1.73 -8.16
N GLN A 155 15.19 2.15 -8.87
CA GLN A 155 16.35 2.88 -8.30
C GLN A 155 17.03 2.12 -7.14
N THR A 156 17.08 0.78 -7.23
CA THR A 156 17.75 -0.06 -6.23
C THR A 156 19.22 0.35 -6.09
N GLY A 157 19.66 0.68 -4.88
CA GLY A 157 21.01 1.14 -4.60
C GLY A 157 21.27 2.63 -4.89
N ASP A 158 20.28 3.35 -5.46
CA ASP A 158 20.32 4.80 -5.68
C ASP A 158 19.31 5.51 -4.78
N LEU A 159 19.64 5.67 -3.51
CA LEU A 159 18.77 6.36 -2.54
C LEU A 159 18.63 7.85 -2.83
N ALA A 160 19.62 8.48 -3.47
CA ALA A 160 19.50 9.89 -3.85
C ALA A 160 18.45 10.09 -4.96
N GLY A 161 18.48 9.25 -5.99
CA GLY A 161 17.46 9.25 -7.03
C GLY A 161 16.08 8.85 -6.48
N ALA A 162 16.03 7.90 -5.54
CA ALA A 162 14.80 7.49 -4.87
C ALA A 162 14.19 8.64 -4.03
N GLU A 163 15.00 9.40 -3.30
CA GLU A 163 14.57 10.59 -2.55
C GLU A 163 13.90 11.61 -3.47
N MET A 164 14.55 11.90 -4.60
CA MET A 164 14.01 12.84 -5.59
C MET A 164 12.68 12.36 -6.16
N ALA A 165 12.56 11.09 -6.52
CA ALA A 165 11.36 10.52 -7.09
C ALA A 165 10.20 10.47 -6.09
N THR A 166 10.47 10.05 -4.84
CA THR A 166 9.49 10.04 -3.75
C THR A 166 8.93 11.44 -3.50
N ARG A 167 9.82 12.42 -3.37
CA ARG A 167 9.42 13.84 -3.16
C ARG A 167 8.58 14.36 -4.31
N ALA A 168 9.02 14.13 -5.54
CA ALA A 168 8.32 14.61 -6.73
C ALA A 168 6.89 14.03 -6.81
N GLU A 169 6.71 12.73 -6.60
CA GLU A 169 5.39 12.10 -6.64
C GLU A 169 4.47 12.60 -5.51
N LEU A 170 4.98 12.72 -4.29
CA LEU A 170 4.17 13.22 -3.16
C LEU A 170 3.71 14.66 -3.39
N LEU A 171 4.56 15.53 -3.94
CA LEU A 171 4.18 16.89 -4.32
C LEU A 171 3.14 16.91 -5.45
N GLU A 172 3.25 16.03 -6.45
CA GLU A 172 2.20 15.89 -7.50
C GLU A 172 0.86 15.44 -6.92
N TRP A 173 0.85 14.50 -5.95
CA TRP A 173 -0.38 14.11 -5.25
C TRP A 173 -0.98 15.26 -4.48
N GLN A 174 -0.16 16.02 -3.76
CA GLN A 174 -0.59 17.19 -3.01
C GLN A 174 -1.14 18.29 -3.93
N GLU A 175 -0.51 18.54 -5.06
CA GLU A 175 -0.98 19.53 -6.05
C GLU A 175 -2.34 19.11 -6.62
N LYS A 176 -2.50 17.83 -6.98
CA LYS A 176 -3.74 17.32 -7.57
C LYS A 176 -4.91 17.25 -6.58
N TYR A 177 -4.61 16.91 -5.32
CA TYR A 177 -5.61 16.74 -4.26
C TYR A 177 -5.18 17.47 -2.98
N PRO A 178 -5.20 18.81 -2.98
CA PRO A 178 -4.64 19.60 -1.88
C PRO A 178 -5.35 19.41 -0.53
N ASP A 179 -6.61 19.01 -0.56
CA ASP A 179 -7.45 18.81 0.63
C ASP A 179 -7.43 17.36 1.13
N LYS A 180 -6.75 16.44 0.45
CA LYS A 180 -6.69 15.04 0.88
C LYS A 180 -5.40 14.74 1.63
N PRO A 181 -5.50 14.08 2.81
CA PRO A 181 -4.33 13.53 3.48
C PRO A 181 -3.67 12.45 2.63
N ILE A 182 -2.35 12.32 2.75
CA ILE A 182 -1.54 11.30 2.08
C ILE A 182 -0.88 10.43 3.15
N MET A 183 -0.80 9.12 2.92
CA MET A 183 -0.01 8.22 3.74
C MET A 183 0.68 7.14 2.91
N TYR A 184 1.81 6.65 3.40
CA TYR A 184 2.39 5.41 2.87
C TYR A 184 1.86 4.22 3.66
N THR A 185 1.32 3.24 2.93
CA THR A 185 0.78 1.99 3.48
C THR A 185 1.69 0.79 3.27
N GLU A 186 2.67 0.93 2.38
CA GLU A 186 3.78 0.00 2.23
C GLU A 186 5.02 0.72 1.67
N TYR A 187 6.15 0.53 2.34
CA TYR A 187 7.48 0.85 1.83
C TYR A 187 8.51 0.02 2.60
N GLY A 188 9.61 -0.36 1.96
CA GLY A 188 10.62 -1.20 2.60
C GLY A 188 11.59 -1.84 1.61
N ALA A 189 12.77 -2.21 2.10
CA ALA A 189 13.81 -2.90 1.34
C ALA A 189 14.06 -4.30 1.90
N ASP A 190 14.21 -5.31 1.03
CA ASP A 190 14.59 -6.65 1.49
C ASP A 190 15.99 -6.63 2.11
N THR A 191 16.12 -7.21 3.30
CA THR A 191 17.32 -7.15 4.14
C THR A 191 17.58 -8.49 4.80
N ILE A 192 18.80 -8.99 4.65
CA ILE A 192 19.21 -10.26 5.25
C ILE A 192 19.73 -9.96 6.66
N GLY A 193 19.02 -10.44 7.68
CA GLY A 193 19.44 -10.26 9.08
C GLY A 193 20.88 -10.79 9.32
N GLY A 194 21.71 -9.94 9.92
CA GLY A 194 23.13 -10.23 10.14
C GLY A 194 24.03 -9.94 8.94
N PHE A 195 23.48 -9.49 7.80
CA PHE A 195 24.33 -9.06 6.69
C PHE A 195 24.64 -7.56 6.79
N HIS A 196 25.89 -7.24 7.04
CA HIS A 196 26.39 -5.89 7.20
C HIS A 196 27.34 -5.49 6.05
N SER A 197 27.25 -4.24 5.65
CA SER A 197 28.10 -3.65 4.61
C SER A 197 28.57 -2.26 5.01
N ALA A 198 29.87 -2.04 4.94
CA ALA A 198 30.44 -0.72 5.17
C ALA A 198 30.02 0.34 4.14
N TYR A 199 29.43 -0.08 3.04
CA TYR A 199 29.00 0.80 1.94
C TYR A 199 27.48 0.88 1.82
N GLY A 200 26.72 0.19 2.69
CA GLY A 200 25.26 0.19 2.63
C GLY A 200 24.71 -0.37 1.30
N GLU A 201 25.22 -1.54 0.84
CA GLU A 201 24.71 -2.17 -0.37
C GLU A 201 23.31 -2.75 -0.13
N PRO A 202 22.47 -2.85 -1.19
CA PRO A 202 21.17 -3.53 -1.11
C PRO A 202 21.26 -4.89 -0.43
N PHE A 203 20.26 -5.26 0.36
CA PHE A 203 20.18 -6.41 1.27
C PHE A 203 20.96 -6.30 2.58
N SER A 204 21.84 -5.30 2.77
CA SER A 204 22.47 -5.06 4.08
C SER A 204 21.51 -4.38 5.06
N GLU A 205 21.79 -4.50 6.34
CA GLU A 205 21.01 -3.83 7.39
C GLU A 205 21.19 -2.31 7.34
N GLU A 206 22.40 -1.84 6.99
CA GLU A 206 22.71 -0.42 6.79
C GLU A 206 21.88 0.17 5.64
N TYR A 207 21.71 -0.57 4.53
CA TYR A 207 20.85 -0.12 3.44
C TYR A 207 19.40 0.03 3.88
N GLN A 208 18.88 -0.87 4.71
CA GLN A 208 17.52 -0.79 5.24
C GLN A 208 17.34 0.44 6.13
N GLU A 209 18.32 0.73 6.99
CA GLU A 209 18.31 1.93 7.84
C GLU A 209 18.32 3.20 6.98
N ASP A 210 19.27 3.33 6.07
CA ASP A 210 19.37 4.48 5.16
C ASP A 210 18.10 4.68 4.32
N TYR A 211 17.49 3.57 3.86
CA TYR A 211 16.25 3.58 3.13
C TYR A 211 15.09 4.17 3.96
N TYR A 212 14.95 3.77 5.20
CA TYR A 212 13.91 4.32 6.08
C TYR A 212 14.20 5.78 6.45
N MET A 213 15.43 6.11 6.75
CA MET A 213 15.83 7.50 7.03
C MET A 213 15.57 8.44 5.87
N MET A 214 15.85 8.01 4.63
CA MET A 214 15.59 8.77 3.41
C MET A 214 14.08 9.03 3.24
N ASN A 215 13.25 8.00 3.41
CA ASN A 215 11.80 8.14 3.27
C ASN A 215 11.23 9.06 4.37
N SER A 216 11.58 8.83 5.62
CA SER A 216 11.13 9.64 6.76
C SER A 216 11.45 11.13 6.58
N LYS A 217 12.67 11.43 6.11
CA LYS A 217 13.08 12.80 5.78
C LYS A 217 12.13 13.44 4.75
N VAL A 218 11.76 12.71 3.70
CA VAL A 218 10.85 13.24 2.68
C VAL A 218 9.44 13.43 3.24
N PHE A 219 8.95 12.50 4.06
CA PHE A 219 7.62 12.57 4.66
C PHE A 219 7.46 13.82 5.55
N ASP A 220 8.48 14.16 6.30
CA ASP A 220 8.50 15.36 7.15
C ASP A 220 8.40 16.69 6.35
N GLU A 221 8.73 16.66 5.06
CA GLU A 221 8.66 17.84 4.19
C GLU A 221 7.26 18.05 3.56
N ILE A 222 6.35 17.04 3.63
CA ILE A 222 5.05 17.06 2.95
C ILE A 222 3.93 17.43 3.95
N PRO A 223 3.33 18.63 3.85
CA PRO A 223 2.42 19.15 4.89
C PRO A 223 1.16 18.31 5.15
N ASN A 224 0.62 17.63 4.14
CA ASN A 224 -0.56 16.78 4.26
C ASN A 224 -0.23 15.29 4.39
N PHE A 225 1.02 14.94 4.65
CA PHE A 225 1.42 13.57 4.95
C PHE A 225 1.07 13.23 6.41
N ILE A 226 0.22 12.22 6.61
CA ILE A 226 -0.38 11.95 7.93
C ILE A 226 0.15 10.68 8.60
N GLY A 227 0.91 9.86 7.90
CA GLY A 227 1.43 8.63 8.49
C GLY A 227 2.07 7.67 7.50
N GLU A 228 2.75 6.71 8.07
CA GLU A 228 3.50 5.69 7.34
C GLU A 228 3.32 4.32 8.00
N GLN A 229 3.23 3.29 7.18
CA GLN A 229 3.25 1.89 7.61
C GLN A 229 4.28 1.17 6.76
N LEU A 230 5.29 0.65 7.41
CA LEU A 230 6.36 -0.07 6.73
C LEU A 230 5.89 -1.44 6.24
N TRP A 231 6.43 -1.92 5.12
CA TRP A 231 6.32 -3.29 4.70
C TRP A 231 7.67 -3.97 4.93
N ASN A 232 7.81 -4.76 5.98
CA ASN A 232 6.74 -5.08 6.91
C ASN A 232 7.31 -5.34 8.32
N PHE A 233 6.46 -5.79 9.24
CA PHE A 233 6.87 -6.02 10.63
C PHE A 233 7.93 -7.13 10.72
N ALA A 234 7.71 -8.29 10.11
CA ALA A 234 8.64 -9.41 10.17
C ALA A 234 8.71 -10.17 8.85
N ASP A 235 9.88 -10.70 8.53
CA ASP A 235 10.10 -11.55 7.37
C ASP A 235 9.10 -12.71 7.32
N PHE A 236 8.63 -13.06 6.12
CA PHE A 236 7.68 -14.14 5.94
C PHE A 236 7.92 -14.94 4.64
N GLN A 237 7.41 -16.16 4.62
CA GLN A 237 7.54 -17.04 3.48
C GLN A 237 6.68 -16.55 2.30
N THR A 238 7.28 -16.49 1.12
CA THR A 238 6.60 -16.25 -0.16
C THR A 238 7.10 -17.23 -1.21
N LYS A 239 6.66 -17.08 -2.47
CA LYS A 239 7.25 -17.82 -3.58
C LYS A 239 8.76 -17.58 -3.67
N PHE A 240 9.49 -18.58 -4.14
CA PHE A 240 10.92 -18.44 -4.43
C PHE A 240 11.13 -17.68 -5.74
N GLY A 241 12.20 -16.91 -5.81
CA GLY A 241 12.61 -16.17 -7.00
C GLY A 241 13.78 -15.25 -6.73
N ILE A 242 14.34 -14.70 -7.79
CA ILE A 242 15.49 -13.79 -7.69
C ILE A 242 15.16 -12.53 -6.84
N ASN A 243 13.90 -12.10 -6.87
CA ASN A 243 13.41 -10.96 -6.09
C ASN A 243 12.84 -11.36 -4.73
N ARG A 244 12.95 -12.64 -4.34
CA ARG A 244 12.43 -13.21 -3.09
C ARG A 244 13.36 -14.29 -2.56
N VAL A 245 14.60 -13.90 -2.30
CA VAL A 245 15.61 -14.81 -1.74
C VAL A 245 15.18 -15.24 -0.35
N GLN A 246 14.79 -16.52 -0.19
CA GLN A 246 14.28 -17.11 1.05
C GLN A 246 12.96 -16.45 1.57
N GLY A 247 12.13 -15.89 0.69
CA GLY A 247 10.88 -15.25 1.06
C GLY A 247 10.93 -13.72 1.01
N ASN A 248 9.95 -13.05 1.64
CA ASN A 248 9.97 -11.60 1.81
C ASN A 248 10.84 -11.23 3.01
N LYS A 249 11.83 -10.39 2.80
CA LYS A 249 12.83 -10.00 3.80
C LYS A 249 12.78 -8.53 4.19
N LYS A 250 11.65 -7.87 3.90
CA LYS A 250 11.47 -6.45 4.23
C LYS A 250 11.12 -6.20 5.70
N GLY A 251 11.01 -7.27 6.51
CA GLY A 251 10.76 -7.14 7.94
C GLY A 251 11.83 -6.32 8.67
N ILE A 252 11.42 -5.55 9.67
CA ILE A 252 12.33 -5.00 10.67
C ILE A 252 12.72 -6.05 11.71
N PHE A 253 11.97 -7.15 11.75
CA PHE A 253 12.35 -8.39 12.43
C PHE A 253 12.55 -9.50 11.40
N ASN A 254 13.43 -10.44 11.70
CA ASN A 254 13.54 -11.66 10.92
C ASN A 254 12.32 -12.60 11.18
N ARG A 255 12.27 -13.73 10.49
CA ARG A 255 11.16 -14.68 10.63
C ARG A 255 11.02 -15.28 12.05
N ALA A 256 12.12 -15.36 12.81
CA ALA A 256 12.13 -15.80 14.20
C ALA A 256 11.75 -14.68 15.19
N ARG A 257 11.47 -13.46 14.70
CA ARG A 257 11.18 -12.26 15.50
C ARG A 257 12.39 -11.69 16.22
N GLU A 258 13.59 -11.98 15.74
CA GLU A 258 14.79 -11.30 16.19
C GLU A 258 14.88 -9.95 15.45
N PRO A 259 15.19 -8.82 16.14
CA PRO A 259 15.25 -7.52 15.49
C PRO A 259 16.45 -7.44 14.53
N LYS A 260 16.27 -6.71 13.44
CA LYS A 260 17.35 -6.21 12.60
C LYS A 260 17.82 -4.86 13.15
N MET A 261 18.78 -4.21 12.51
CA MET A 261 19.41 -2.98 13.00
C MET A 261 18.46 -1.77 13.05
N VAL A 262 17.42 -1.76 12.24
CA VAL A 262 16.42 -0.67 12.11
C VAL A 262 15.48 -0.61 13.30
#